data_77150ee3fc0037eb08f3ffbc1ba4f048
#
_entry.id   77150ee3fc0037eb08f3ffbc1ba4f048
#
_cell.length_a   1.000
_cell.length_b   1.000
_cell.length_c   1.000
_cell.angle_alpha   90.00
_cell.angle_beta   90.00
_cell.angle_gamma   90.00
#
_symmetry.space_group_name_H-M   'P 1'
#
loop_
_entity.id
_entity.type
_entity.pdbx_description
1 polymer ?
#
loop_
_entity_poly.entity_id
_entity_poly.type
_entity_poly.pdbx_seq_one_letter_code
_entity_poly.pdbx_strand_id
1 'polypeptide(L)'
;IECGCRPQPRPAQAEEQSADTLGAMEEFIYLHYTQPLTIDGLSAQCGMQRNHFITAFKRRFGETPYARIVRLRLAKAKVLLRGTDDTVRHISALCGFPSSTAFANAFRKDTGRTPGEFRDMQPYERL
;
A
#
# COMPACT_ATOMS: atom_id res chain seq x y z
N ILE A 1 -19.37 -21.25 24.35
CA ILE A 1 -19.39 -20.79 24.04
C ILE A 1 -19.35 -19.89 24.07
N GLU A 2 -19.14 -19.47 24.23
CA GLU A 2 -19.03 -18.53 24.26
C GLU A 2 -19.36 -17.94 23.60
N CYS A 3 -19.70 -18.13 23.30
CA CYS A 3 -20.19 -17.71 22.51
C CYS A 3 -20.44 -16.42 22.38
N GLY A 4 -20.96 -15.92 21.78
CA GLY A 4 -21.17 -14.58 21.57
C GLY A 4 -21.02 -13.72 22.75
N CYS A 5 -21.07 -14.33 23.84
CA CYS A 5 -20.96 -13.59 25.06
C CYS A 5 -19.54 -13.35 25.43
N ARG A 6 -18.88 -12.63 24.64
CA ARG A 6 -17.57 -12.25 24.98
C ARG A 6 -17.58 -11.16 26.00
N PRO A 7 -16.76 -11.23 27.04
CA PRO A 7 -16.64 -10.10 27.94
C PRO A 7 -16.02 -8.92 27.21
N GLN A 8 -16.28 -7.73 27.74
CA GLN A 8 -15.64 -6.54 27.18
C GLN A 8 -14.12 -6.69 27.31
N PRO A 9 -13.38 -6.35 26.25
CA PRO A 9 -11.93 -6.44 26.36
C PRO A 9 -11.39 -5.43 27.35
N ARG A 10 -10.39 -5.85 28.07
CA ARG A 10 -9.64 -4.94 28.93
C ARG A 10 -8.77 -4.06 28.04
N PRO A 11 -8.28 -2.91 28.57
CA PRO A 11 -7.44 -2.05 27.73
C PRO A 11 -6.29 -2.78 27.05
N ALA A 12 -5.61 -3.67 27.78
CA ALA A 12 -4.50 -4.41 27.18
C ALA A 12 -4.96 -5.33 26.06
N GLN A 13 -6.11 -5.98 26.26
CA GLN A 13 -6.66 -6.83 25.22
C GLN A 13 -7.10 -6.03 24.01
N ALA A 14 -7.64 -4.83 24.24
CA ALA A 14 -8.04 -3.98 23.13
C ALA A 14 -6.82 -3.57 22.31
N GLU A 15 -5.71 -3.30 22.96
CA GLU A 15 -4.48 -2.95 22.25
C GLU A 15 -3.97 -4.14 21.46
N GLU A 16 -4.04 -5.33 22.02
CA GLU A 16 -3.63 -6.53 21.31
C GLU A 16 -4.51 -6.78 20.10
N GLN A 17 -5.81 -6.59 20.25
CA GLN A 17 -6.73 -6.75 19.14
C GLN A 17 -6.47 -5.73 18.05
N SER A 18 -6.16 -4.49 18.43
CA SER A 18 -5.81 -3.46 17.45
C SER A 18 -4.54 -3.84 16.70
N ALA A 19 -3.54 -4.37 17.41
CA ALA A 19 -2.30 -4.77 16.76
C ALA A 19 -2.55 -5.91 15.76
N ASP A 20 -3.36 -6.90 16.15
CA ASP A 20 -3.71 -7.99 15.25
C ASP A 20 -4.47 -7.49 14.03
N THR A 21 -5.39 -6.54 14.25
CA THR A 21 -6.16 -5.98 13.16
C THR A 21 -5.26 -5.22 12.20
N LEU A 22 -4.30 -4.47 12.73
CA LEU A 22 -3.36 -3.74 11.88
C LEU A 22 -2.47 -4.69 11.10
N GLY A 23 -2.04 -5.79 11.71
CA GLY A 23 -1.27 -6.79 11.00
C GLY A 23 -2.06 -7.42 9.86
N ALA A 24 -3.34 -7.69 10.10
CA ALA A 24 -4.20 -8.23 9.06
C ALA A 24 -4.38 -7.24 7.92
N MET A 25 -4.45 -5.93 8.23
CA MET A 25 -4.57 -4.91 7.21
C MET A 25 -3.29 -4.77 6.41
N GLU A 26 -2.14 -4.88 7.06
CA GLU A 26 -0.88 -4.86 6.34
C GLU A 26 -0.82 -5.99 5.34
N GLU A 27 -1.20 -7.19 5.76
CA GLU A 27 -1.22 -8.33 4.86
C GLU A 27 -2.24 -8.15 3.74
N PHE A 28 -3.42 -7.61 4.06
CA PHE A 28 -4.44 -7.34 3.06
C PHE A 28 -3.92 -6.39 1.99
N ILE A 29 -3.23 -5.34 2.42
CA ILE A 29 -2.63 -4.38 1.49
C ILE A 29 -1.61 -5.08 0.60
N TYR A 30 -0.76 -5.91 1.19
CA TYR A 30 0.25 -6.63 0.42
C TYR A 30 -0.39 -7.52 -0.65
N LEU A 31 -1.51 -8.13 -0.34
CA LEU A 31 -2.18 -9.04 -1.28
C LEU A 31 -3.03 -8.30 -2.31
N HIS A 32 -3.42 -7.07 -2.05
CA HIS A 32 -4.41 -6.38 -2.88
C HIS A 32 -3.99 -4.99 -3.36
N TYR A 33 -2.72 -4.64 -3.26
CA TYR A 33 -2.29 -3.27 -3.59
C TYR A 33 -2.50 -2.90 -5.06
N THR A 34 -2.65 -3.88 -5.95
CA THR A 34 -2.90 -3.60 -7.37
C THR A 34 -4.36 -3.31 -7.65
N GLN A 35 -5.23 -3.44 -6.66
CA GLN A 35 -6.65 -3.18 -6.79
C GLN A 35 -6.98 -1.79 -6.26
N PRO A 36 -8.16 -1.25 -6.61
CA PRO A 36 -8.56 0.06 -6.06
C PRO A 36 -8.79 -0.06 -4.56
N LEU A 37 -7.87 0.48 -3.79
CA LEU A 37 -7.98 0.49 -2.34
C LEU A 37 -8.16 1.93 -1.89
N THR A 38 -9.07 2.14 -0.92
CA THR A 38 -9.26 3.44 -0.31
C THR A 38 -8.98 3.34 1.18
N ILE A 39 -8.50 4.43 1.73
CA ILE A 39 -8.23 4.47 3.17
C ILE A 39 -9.53 4.30 3.95
N ASP A 40 -10.62 4.90 3.47
CA ASP A 40 -11.92 4.75 4.13
C ASP A 40 -12.36 3.29 4.12
N GLY A 41 -12.18 2.60 3.01
CA GLY A 41 -12.53 1.18 2.95
C GLY A 41 -11.70 0.33 3.89
N LEU A 42 -10.41 0.60 3.97
CA LEU A 42 -9.53 -0.16 4.85
C LEU A 42 -9.85 0.11 6.31
N SER A 43 -10.07 1.37 6.68
CA SER A 43 -10.40 1.70 8.06
C SER A 43 -11.76 1.10 8.45
N ALA A 44 -12.70 1.06 7.53
CA ALA A 44 -14.00 0.44 7.79
C ALA A 44 -13.84 -1.05 8.08
N GLN A 45 -12.97 -1.74 7.35
CA GLN A 45 -12.72 -3.16 7.59
C GLN A 45 -12.15 -3.40 8.98
N CYS A 46 -11.38 -2.44 9.50
CA CYS A 46 -10.81 -2.56 10.84
C CYS A 46 -11.78 -2.12 11.93
N GLY A 47 -12.91 -1.51 11.56
CA GLY A 47 -13.78 -0.90 12.56
C GLY A 47 -13.18 0.32 13.20
N MET A 48 -12.27 1.00 12.52
CA MET A 48 -11.60 2.19 13.02
C MET A 48 -12.01 3.43 12.25
N GLN A 49 -11.96 4.58 12.91
CA GLN A 49 -12.10 5.84 12.21
C GLN A 49 -10.85 6.07 11.35
N ARG A 50 -11.06 6.81 10.27
CA ARG A 50 -10.00 7.03 9.29
C ARG A 50 -8.70 7.56 9.91
N ASN A 51 -8.81 8.63 10.69
CA ASN A 51 -7.60 9.23 11.27
C ASN A 51 -6.94 8.30 12.27
N HIS A 52 -7.74 7.59 13.05
CA HIS A 52 -7.21 6.63 14.02
C HIS A 52 -6.45 5.52 13.28
N PHE A 53 -7.03 5.02 12.20
CA PHE A 53 -6.40 3.96 11.42
C PHE A 53 -5.05 4.42 10.86
N ILE A 54 -5.03 5.63 10.27
CA ILE A 54 -3.80 6.16 9.67
C ILE A 54 -2.71 6.30 10.74
N THR A 55 -3.07 6.88 11.89
CA THR A 55 -2.11 7.11 12.96
C THR A 55 -1.60 5.80 13.54
N ALA A 56 -2.51 4.86 13.79
CA ALA A 56 -2.13 3.57 14.38
C ALA A 56 -1.25 2.78 13.42
N PHE A 57 -1.59 2.78 12.13
CA PHE A 57 -0.81 2.07 11.13
C PHE A 57 0.60 2.65 11.04
N LYS A 58 0.71 3.98 11.00
CA LYS A 58 2.02 4.62 10.91
C LYS A 58 2.85 4.34 12.14
N ARG A 59 2.23 4.34 13.32
CA ARG A 59 2.95 4.04 14.56
C ARG A 59 3.47 2.61 14.56
N ARG A 60 2.67 1.69 14.06
CA ARG A 60 3.01 0.26 14.05
C ARG A 60 4.05 -0.08 12.99
N PHE A 61 3.92 0.49 11.79
CA PHE A 61 4.71 0.07 10.64
C PHE A 61 5.66 1.12 10.09
N GLY A 62 5.67 2.32 10.66
CA GLY A 62 6.61 3.35 10.25
C GLY A 62 6.20 4.19 9.07
N GLU A 63 5.10 3.85 8.41
CA GLU A 63 4.58 4.63 7.27
C GLU A 63 3.07 4.56 7.25
N THR A 64 2.44 5.52 6.58
CA THR A 64 0.98 5.53 6.47
C THR A 64 0.52 4.40 5.56
N PRO A 65 -0.75 3.99 5.68
CA PRO A 65 -1.28 2.96 4.76
C PRO A 65 -1.16 3.37 3.30
N TYR A 66 -1.42 4.64 2.99
CA TYR A 66 -1.32 5.10 1.61
C TYR A 66 0.11 5.02 1.10
N ALA A 67 1.08 5.44 1.92
CA ALA A 67 2.48 5.35 1.54
C ALA A 67 2.89 3.91 1.29
N ARG A 68 2.39 2.98 2.10
CA ARG A 68 2.66 1.55 1.91
C ARG A 68 2.11 1.07 0.56
N ILE A 69 0.88 1.44 0.24
CA ILE A 69 0.25 1.04 -1.02
C ILE A 69 1.07 1.56 -2.20
N VAL A 70 1.43 2.83 -2.17
CA VAL A 70 2.20 3.45 -3.26
C VAL A 70 3.56 2.77 -3.39
N ARG A 71 4.22 2.51 -2.28
CA ARG A 71 5.55 1.88 -2.31
C ARG A 71 5.50 0.51 -2.95
N LEU A 72 4.49 -0.29 -2.62
CA LEU A 72 4.34 -1.62 -3.21
C LEU A 72 4.04 -1.52 -4.71
N ARG A 73 3.18 -0.59 -5.09
CA ARG A 73 2.86 -0.37 -6.51
C ARG A 73 4.09 0.04 -7.30
N LEU A 74 4.91 0.93 -6.72
CA LEU A 74 6.12 1.38 -7.40
C LEU A 74 7.15 0.27 -7.51
N ALA A 75 7.26 -0.59 -6.50
CA ALA A 75 8.17 -1.72 -6.57
C ALA A 75 7.81 -2.65 -7.72
N LYS A 76 6.52 -2.95 -7.87
CA LYS A 76 6.06 -3.77 -8.99
C LYS A 76 6.33 -3.08 -10.33
N ALA A 77 6.09 -1.77 -10.38
CA ALA A 77 6.33 -1.02 -11.61
C ALA A 77 7.79 -1.09 -12.05
N LYS A 78 8.72 -0.99 -11.10
CA LYS A 78 10.15 -1.07 -11.43
C LYS A 78 10.49 -2.42 -12.05
N VAL A 79 9.93 -3.49 -11.52
CA VAL A 79 10.15 -4.83 -12.09
C VAL A 79 9.60 -4.90 -13.51
N LEU A 80 8.39 -4.39 -13.73
CA LEU A 80 7.78 -4.45 -15.05
C LEU A 80 8.48 -3.55 -16.06
N LEU A 81 8.95 -2.39 -15.63
CA LEU A 81 9.67 -1.49 -16.53
C LEU A 81 10.97 -2.10 -17.02
N ARG A 82 11.63 -2.88 -16.19
CA ARG A 82 12.87 -3.55 -16.57
C ARG A 82 12.66 -4.83 -17.33
N GLY A 83 11.60 -5.55 -16.98
CA GLY A 83 11.43 -6.92 -17.45
C GLY A 83 10.47 -7.12 -18.60
N THR A 84 9.74 -6.08 -19.01
CA THR A 84 8.76 -6.20 -20.09
C THR A 84 8.87 -5.03 -21.03
N ASP A 85 8.23 -5.19 -22.18
CA ASP A 85 8.10 -4.12 -23.18
C ASP A 85 6.74 -3.44 -23.10
N ASP A 86 5.96 -3.70 -22.05
CA ASP A 86 4.65 -3.07 -21.88
C ASP A 86 4.79 -1.57 -21.81
N THR A 87 3.75 -0.90 -22.31
CA THR A 87 3.74 0.56 -22.26
C THR A 87 3.68 1.04 -20.82
N VAL A 88 4.18 2.25 -20.58
CA VAL A 88 4.11 2.88 -19.27
C VAL A 88 2.65 2.95 -18.80
N ARG A 89 1.75 3.27 -19.74
CA ARG A 89 0.32 3.36 -19.41
C ARG A 89 -0.21 2.01 -18.93
N HIS A 90 0.15 0.95 -19.63
CA HIS A 90 -0.30 -0.40 -19.25
C HIS A 90 0.26 -0.82 -17.89
N ILE A 91 1.54 -0.54 -17.68
CA ILE A 91 2.19 -0.85 -16.38
C ILE A 91 1.51 -0.09 -15.25
N SER A 92 1.17 1.18 -15.49
CA SER A 92 0.45 1.98 -14.51
C SER A 92 -0.83 1.28 -14.07
N ALA A 93 -1.60 0.78 -15.03
CA ALA A 93 -2.85 0.09 -14.74
C ALA A 93 -2.61 -1.23 -14.01
N LEU A 94 -1.61 -1.99 -14.44
CA LEU A 94 -1.29 -3.27 -13.80
C LEU A 94 -0.88 -3.09 -12.35
N CYS A 95 -0.26 -1.98 -12.02
CA CYS A 95 0.20 -1.72 -10.65
C CYS A 95 -0.91 -1.15 -9.76
N GLY A 96 -2.04 -0.77 -10.35
CA GLY A 96 -3.17 -0.30 -9.56
C GLY A 96 -3.28 1.21 -9.42
N PHE A 97 -2.50 1.97 -10.19
CA PHE A 97 -2.61 3.43 -10.14
C PHE A 97 -3.89 3.89 -10.84
N PRO A 98 -4.55 4.93 -10.32
CA PRO A 98 -5.79 5.40 -10.94
C PRO A 98 -5.58 6.04 -12.30
N SER A 99 -4.38 6.53 -12.60
CA SER A 99 -4.08 7.12 -13.90
C SER A 99 -2.59 7.09 -14.16
N SER A 100 -2.21 7.23 -15.43
CA SER A 100 -0.79 7.32 -15.79
C SER A 100 -0.14 8.54 -15.17
N THR A 101 -0.89 9.63 -15.04
CA THR A 101 -0.37 10.86 -14.45
C THR A 101 -0.06 10.65 -12.98
N ALA A 102 -0.97 10.00 -12.24
CA ALA A 102 -0.72 9.71 -10.82
C ALA A 102 0.50 8.81 -10.67
N PHE A 103 0.63 7.82 -11.54
CA PHE A 103 1.78 6.93 -11.55
C PHE A 103 3.07 7.71 -11.80
N ALA A 104 3.10 8.51 -12.85
CA ALA A 104 4.31 9.25 -13.21
C ALA A 104 4.74 10.19 -12.08
N ASN A 105 3.77 10.87 -11.47
CA ASN A 105 4.08 11.77 -10.37
C ASN A 105 4.65 11.04 -9.17
N ALA A 106 4.04 9.92 -8.79
CA ALA A 106 4.51 9.12 -7.66
C ALA A 106 5.88 8.53 -7.96
N PHE A 107 6.08 8.05 -9.18
CA PHE A 107 7.34 7.44 -9.57
C PHE A 107 8.47 8.46 -9.54
N ARG A 108 8.21 9.65 -10.09
CA ARG A 108 9.21 10.71 -10.13
C ARG A 108 9.54 11.21 -8.73
N LYS A 109 8.54 11.29 -7.87
CA LYS A 109 8.79 11.70 -6.48
C LYS A 109 9.67 10.71 -5.76
N ASP A 110 9.50 9.42 -6.05
CA ASP A 110 10.25 8.36 -5.38
C ASP A 110 11.66 8.21 -5.94
N THR A 111 11.81 8.24 -7.27
CA THR A 111 13.07 7.91 -7.93
C THR A 111 13.81 9.10 -8.50
N GLY A 112 13.14 10.24 -8.64
CA GLY A 112 13.68 11.41 -9.29
C GLY A 112 13.62 11.35 -10.81
N ARG A 113 13.05 10.29 -11.38
CA ARG A 113 12.98 10.10 -12.83
C ARG A 113 11.57 9.70 -13.23
N THR A 114 11.22 9.98 -14.49
CA THR A 114 9.96 9.48 -15.02
C THR A 114 10.08 7.99 -15.28
N PRO A 115 8.95 7.27 -15.35
CA PRO A 115 9.02 5.84 -15.69
C PRO A 115 9.72 5.56 -17.01
N GLY A 116 9.50 6.42 -18.01
CA GLY A 116 10.18 6.25 -19.30
C GLY A 116 11.69 6.43 -19.19
N GLU A 117 12.10 7.45 -18.45
CA GLU A 117 13.53 7.67 -18.22
C GLU A 117 14.15 6.48 -17.48
N PHE A 118 13.43 5.97 -16.50
CA PHE A 118 13.92 4.82 -15.73
C PHE A 118 14.11 3.61 -16.62
N ARG A 119 13.17 3.36 -17.53
CA ARG A 119 13.25 2.23 -18.46
C ARG A 119 14.44 2.36 -19.39
N ASP A 120 14.74 3.58 -19.81
CA ASP A 120 15.80 3.83 -20.78
C ASP A 120 17.21 3.81 -20.18
N MET A 121 17.30 3.78 -18.86
CA MET A 121 18.61 3.73 -18.19
C MET A 121 19.27 2.39 -18.44
N GLN A 122 20.60 2.41 -18.55
CA GLN A 122 21.35 1.16 -18.65
C GLN A 122 21.19 0.36 -17.35
N PRO A 123 21.26 -0.96 -17.43
CA PRO A 123 21.03 -1.78 -16.23
C PRO A 123 21.93 -1.41 -15.06
N TYR A 124 23.19 -1.08 -15.33
CA TYR A 124 24.10 -0.74 -14.24
C TYR A 124 23.75 0.61 -13.61
N GLU A 125 23.03 1.48 -14.32
CA GLU A 125 22.59 2.76 -13.80
C GLU A 125 21.37 2.61 -12.91
N ARG A 126 20.62 1.52 -13.10
CA ARG A 126 19.38 1.30 -12.33
C ARG A 126 19.65 0.76 -10.94
N LEU A 127 20.86 0.33 -10.71
CA LEU A 127 21.27 -0.14 -9.39
C LEU A 127 21.51 1.01 -8.44
#